data_f5bcaecb5d65a24a7af46d82d674c39e
#
_entry.id   f5bcaecb5d65a24a7af46d82d674c39e
#
_cell.length_a   1.000
_cell.length_b   1.000
_cell.length_c   1.000
_cell.angle_alpha   90.00
_cell.angle_beta   90.00
_cell.angle_gamma   90.00
#
_symmetry.space_group_name_H-M   'P 1'
#
loop_
_entity.id
_entity.type
_entity.pdbx_description
1 polymer ?
#
loop_
_entity_poly.entity_id
_entity_poly.type
_entity_poly.pdbx_seq_one_letter_code
_entity_poly.pdbx_strand_id
1 'polypeptide(L)'
;RQRQMCIRDRNLGYAFDDDKYNRLVLLFEPTFATYIDRLVQEKSALFAGDRHFIGFYLDNELPFASYQNADPLRGIDLKHFLSLPERYKAAREYAEKFMRDNGIASTGVITKKNQEDFRGMVADYYYQLTTATVRRYDKAHLILGTRLHDWSKYNQKVVEACARYCDLVSVNYYARWQPEADFLANLKVWCGAKPFLVSEFYIKAEDASYQGTGYANTEGGGWLVHTQKNRGEFYQNFCLRLLETRNCVGWVHFEYNDGYDSNGKASNKGVVSIEYEPYESFLSHMRQLNLSVHSLIDYYDIKSVQ
;
A
#
# COMPACT_ATOMS: atom_id res chain seq x y z
N ARG A 1 5.96 20.23 -9.10
CA ARG A 1 6.25 19.13 -8.16
C ARG A 1 4.92 18.50 -7.75
N GLN A 2 4.70 17.24 -8.08
CA GLN A 2 3.54 16.49 -7.62
C GLN A 2 3.69 16.20 -6.12
N ARG A 3 2.65 16.48 -5.34
CA ARG A 3 2.63 16.24 -3.90
C ARG A 3 1.64 15.10 -3.60
N GLN A 4 2.04 14.21 -2.71
CA GLN A 4 1.20 13.14 -2.19
C GLN A 4 1.28 13.20 -0.67
N MET A 5 0.17 12.91 0.01
CA MET A 5 0.12 12.88 1.46
C MET A 5 -0.54 11.60 1.93
N CYS A 6 0.08 10.96 2.91
CA CYS A 6 -0.52 9.86 3.65
C CYS A 6 -1.27 10.45 4.85
N ILE A 7 -2.55 10.11 5.01
CA ILE A 7 -3.33 10.47 6.20
C ILE A 7 -2.94 9.55 7.37
N ARG A 8 -1.65 9.26 7.46
CA ARG A 8 -1.07 8.51 8.56
C ARG A 8 -0.42 9.51 9.51
N ASP A 9 -0.92 9.61 10.73
CA ASP A 9 -0.19 10.29 11.77
C ASP A 9 -0.02 9.40 12.99
N ARG A 10 1.23 9.09 13.29
CA ARG A 10 1.62 8.41 14.54
C ARG A 10 1.54 9.34 15.75
N ASN A 11 1.44 10.66 15.52
CA ASN A 11 1.62 11.67 16.56
C ASN A 11 0.32 12.36 17.03
N LEU A 12 -0.86 12.01 16.49
CA LEU A 12 -2.12 12.66 16.87
C LEU A 12 -2.81 12.04 18.10
N GLY A 13 -2.07 11.36 18.94
CA GLY A 13 -2.58 10.94 20.26
C GLY A 13 -3.59 9.79 20.24
N TYR A 14 -3.78 9.12 19.09
CA TYR A 14 -4.45 7.83 19.02
C TYR A 14 -3.39 6.75 19.15
N ALA A 15 -2.77 6.68 20.33
CA ALA A 15 -1.79 5.65 20.64
C ALA A 15 -2.51 4.30 20.74
N PHE A 16 -2.29 3.44 19.77
CA PHE A 16 -2.58 2.02 19.93
C PHE A 16 -1.37 1.40 20.61
N ASP A 17 -1.50 1.19 21.89
CA ASP A 17 -0.42 0.76 22.79
C ASP A 17 -0.47 -0.74 23.04
N ASP A 18 -1.10 -1.51 22.13
CA ASP A 18 -1.36 -2.92 22.32
C ASP A 18 -0.82 -3.77 21.17
N ASP A 19 0.40 -4.27 21.34
CA ASP A 19 1.05 -5.14 20.37
C ASP A 19 0.40 -6.54 20.24
N LYS A 20 -0.65 -6.82 21.03
CA LYS A 20 -1.35 -8.12 21.03
C LYS A 20 -2.51 -8.20 20.03
N TYR A 21 -2.94 -7.06 19.47
CA TYR A 21 -4.13 -7.02 18.63
C TYR A 21 -3.87 -6.26 17.33
N ASN A 22 -4.57 -6.65 16.28
CA ASN A 22 -4.55 -5.93 15.02
C ASN A 22 -5.11 -4.51 15.20
N ARG A 23 -4.40 -3.50 14.74
CA ARG A 23 -4.81 -2.08 14.85
C ARG A 23 -6.18 -1.78 14.28
N LEU A 24 -6.65 -2.57 13.32
CA LEU A 24 -7.98 -2.42 12.72
C LEU A 24 -9.14 -2.67 13.70
N VAL A 25 -8.88 -3.21 14.91
CA VAL A 25 -9.90 -3.29 15.97
C VAL A 25 -10.38 -1.89 16.40
N LEU A 26 -9.51 -0.87 16.30
CA LEU A 26 -9.85 0.51 16.65
C LEU A 26 -10.86 1.17 15.71
N LEU A 27 -11.02 0.64 14.51
CA LEU A 27 -11.97 1.12 13.52
C LEU A 27 -13.41 1.20 14.05
N PHE A 28 -13.75 0.32 14.98
CA PHE A 28 -15.09 0.19 15.56
C PHE A 28 -15.30 1.03 16.81
N GLU A 29 -14.24 1.64 17.33
CA GLU A 29 -14.36 2.51 18.50
C GLU A 29 -15.08 3.82 18.13
N PRO A 30 -16.03 4.31 18.96
CA PRO A 30 -16.78 5.52 18.68
C PRO A 30 -15.90 6.75 18.47
N THR A 31 -14.73 6.78 19.10
CA THR A 31 -13.74 7.86 19.00
C THR A 31 -12.99 7.86 17.68
N PHE A 32 -12.94 6.74 16.96
CA PHE A 32 -12.19 6.63 15.71
C PHE A 32 -12.76 7.57 14.63
N ALA A 33 -14.06 7.60 14.43
CA ALA A 33 -14.71 8.48 13.46
C ALA A 33 -14.42 9.96 13.75
N THR A 34 -14.47 10.38 15.04
CA THR A 34 -14.14 11.74 15.45
C THR A 34 -12.68 12.08 15.21
N TYR A 35 -11.79 11.12 15.48
CA TYR A 35 -10.36 11.27 15.23
C TYR A 35 -10.07 11.48 13.75
N ILE A 36 -10.60 10.60 12.89
CA ILE A 36 -10.40 10.69 11.43
C ILE A 36 -11.00 11.99 10.89
N ASP A 37 -12.15 12.43 11.38
CA ASP A 37 -12.77 13.67 10.95
C ASP A 37 -11.87 14.88 11.21
N ARG A 38 -11.35 15.01 12.42
CA ARG A 38 -10.40 16.08 12.78
C ARG A 38 -9.12 16.01 11.95
N LEU A 39 -8.53 14.81 11.82
CA LEU A 39 -7.30 14.60 11.06
C LEU A 39 -7.47 15.01 9.59
N VAL A 40 -8.55 14.58 8.96
CA VAL A 40 -8.83 14.88 7.55
C VAL A 40 -9.10 16.37 7.37
N GLN A 41 -9.86 16.99 8.27
CA GLN A 41 -10.11 18.44 8.24
C GLN A 41 -8.80 19.24 8.27
N GLU A 42 -7.92 18.93 9.21
CA GLU A 42 -6.63 19.61 9.37
C GLU A 42 -5.73 19.40 8.14
N LYS A 43 -5.63 18.16 7.64
CA LYS A 43 -4.75 17.83 6.52
C LYS A 43 -5.26 18.34 5.18
N SER A 44 -6.57 18.27 4.93
CA SER A 44 -7.16 18.79 3.69
C SER A 44 -6.99 20.31 3.58
N ALA A 45 -7.07 21.04 4.69
CA ALA A 45 -6.86 22.48 4.70
C ALA A 45 -5.46 22.90 4.21
N LEU A 46 -4.43 22.06 4.40
CA LEU A 46 -3.06 22.36 3.96
C LEU A 46 -2.90 22.36 2.43
N PHE A 47 -3.79 21.70 1.71
CA PHE A 47 -3.72 21.50 0.27
C PHE A 47 -4.93 22.09 -0.48
N ALA A 48 -5.80 22.80 0.23
CA ALA A 48 -6.97 23.44 -0.36
C ALA A 48 -6.55 24.36 -1.52
N GLY A 49 -7.03 24.07 -2.72
CA GLY A 49 -6.71 24.83 -3.94
C GLY A 49 -5.31 24.61 -4.53
N ASP A 50 -4.49 23.70 -3.99
CA ASP A 50 -3.19 23.35 -4.59
C ASP A 50 -3.38 22.41 -5.79
N ARG A 51 -3.42 22.97 -7.00
CA ARG A 51 -3.54 22.20 -8.24
C ARG A 51 -2.38 21.23 -8.53
N HIS A 52 -1.30 21.28 -7.76
CA HIS A 52 -0.16 20.38 -7.87
C HIS A 52 -0.21 19.24 -6.86
N PHE A 53 -1.19 19.25 -5.96
CA PHE A 53 -1.47 18.14 -5.09
C PHE A 53 -2.31 17.10 -5.82
N ILE A 54 -1.84 15.87 -5.91
CA ILE A 54 -2.53 14.78 -6.63
C ILE A 54 -3.68 14.22 -5.78
N GLY A 55 -3.40 13.94 -4.50
CA GLY A 55 -4.39 13.28 -3.66
C GLY A 55 -3.82 12.68 -2.37
N PHE A 56 -4.70 11.97 -1.68
CA PHE A 56 -4.47 11.41 -0.35
C PHE A 56 -4.31 9.90 -0.41
N TYR A 57 -3.26 9.36 0.20
CA TYR A 57 -3.28 8.00 0.71
C TYR A 57 -4.00 8.01 2.06
N LEU A 58 -4.95 7.11 2.25
CA LEU A 58 -5.72 7.00 3.49
C LEU A 58 -4.87 6.46 4.65
N ASP A 59 -3.96 5.54 4.32
CA ASP A 59 -3.02 4.93 5.27
C ASP A 59 -1.86 4.27 4.50
N ASN A 60 -0.98 3.59 5.24
CA ASN A 60 0.11 2.82 4.67
C ASN A 60 0.13 1.39 5.21
N GLU A 61 0.02 0.42 4.29
CA GLU A 61 0.26 -1.00 4.57
C GLU A 61 -0.59 -1.57 5.71
N LEU A 62 -1.88 -1.23 5.72
CA LEU A 62 -2.78 -1.78 6.73
C LEU A 62 -2.84 -3.30 6.67
N PRO A 63 -2.73 -3.97 7.83
CA PRO A 63 -2.67 -5.41 7.91
C PRO A 63 -4.06 -6.06 7.80
N PHE A 64 -4.69 -5.99 6.61
CA PHE A 64 -5.99 -6.64 6.38
C PHE A 64 -5.87 -8.15 6.26
N ALA A 65 -4.78 -8.66 5.66
CA ALA A 65 -4.59 -10.09 5.43
C ALA A 65 -3.17 -10.55 5.74
N SER A 66 -3.03 -11.77 6.27
CA SER A 66 -1.77 -12.45 6.51
C SER A 66 -1.73 -13.81 5.80
N TYR A 67 -0.53 -14.38 5.68
CA TYR A 67 -0.33 -15.70 5.09
C TYR A 67 -1.07 -16.77 5.90
N GLN A 68 -1.96 -17.50 5.22
CA GLN A 68 -2.76 -18.60 5.81
C GLN A 68 -3.50 -18.24 7.10
N ASN A 69 -3.78 -16.96 7.36
CA ASN A 69 -4.35 -16.47 8.61
C ASN A 69 -3.53 -16.85 9.87
N ALA A 70 -2.21 -17.06 9.70
CA ALA A 70 -1.35 -17.58 10.75
C ALA A 70 -1.02 -16.55 11.85
N ASP A 71 -1.18 -15.25 11.54
CA ASP A 71 -0.88 -14.18 12.48
C ASP A 71 -2.03 -13.16 12.52
N PRO A 72 -2.85 -13.17 13.60
CA PRO A 72 -3.96 -12.24 13.74
C PRO A 72 -3.52 -10.77 13.91
N LEU A 73 -2.25 -10.51 14.24
CA LEU A 73 -1.71 -9.15 14.29
C LEU A 73 -1.46 -8.58 12.90
N ARG A 74 -1.13 -9.46 11.94
CA ARG A 74 -0.84 -9.11 10.54
C ARG A 74 -2.03 -9.28 9.60
N GLY A 75 -3.18 -9.76 10.10
CA GLY A 75 -4.37 -9.94 9.31
C GLY A 75 -5.63 -9.98 10.16
N ILE A 76 -6.76 -9.66 9.54
CA ILE A 76 -8.06 -9.77 10.19
C ILE A 76 -8.45 -11.23 10.30
N ASP A 77 -8.75 -11.66 11.51
CA ASP A 77 -9.24 -12.99 11.83
C ASP A 77 -10.53 -12.92 12.66
N LEU A 78 -11.61 -13.54 12.18
CA LEU A 78 -12.92 -13.51 12.81
C LEU A 78 -12.89 -14.14 14.23
N LYS A 79 -12.18 -15.26 14.42
CA LYS A 79 -12.08 -15.90 15.74
C LYS A 79 -11.35 -15.02 16.74
N HIS A 80 -10.32 -14.32 16.27
CA HIS A 80 -9.58 -13.37 17.09
C HIS A 80 -10.47 -12.19 17.49
N PHE A 81 -11.23 -11.61 16.57
CA PHE A 81 -12.18 -10.53 16.86
C PHE A 81 -13.25 -10.96 17.88
N LEU A 82 -13.75 -12.18 17.80
CA LEU A 82 -14.70 -12.73 18.77
C LEU A 82 -14.10 -12.90 20.17
N SER A 83 -12.78 -13.02 20.30
CA SER A 83 -12.06 -13.19 21.58
C SER A 83 -11.53 -11.88 22.17
N LEU A 84 -11.81 -10.73 21.54
CA LEU A 84 -11.32 -9.45 22.01
C LEU A 84 -11.81 -9.10 23.42
N PRO A 85 -10.96 -8.49 24.26
CA PRO A 85 -11.33 -8.09 25.61
C PRO A 85 -12.34 -6.95 25.62
N GLU A 86 -12.92 -6.66 26.79
CA GLU A 86 -13.98 -5.66 26.97
C GLU A 86 -13.59 -4.28 26.44
N ARG A 87 -12.32 -3.89 26.54
CA ARG A 87 -11.82 -2.59 26.00
C ARG A 87 -11.98 -2.45 24.48
N TYR A 88 -12.15 -3.56 23.72
CA TYR A 88 -12.44 -3.59 22.29
C TYR A 88 -13.82 -4.20 22.00
N LYS A 89 -14.77 -3.95 22.88
CA LYS A 89 -16.14 -4.47 22.81
C LYS A 89 -16.80 -4.15 21.48
N ALA A 90 -16.64 -2.96 20.96
CA ALA A 90 -17.26 -2.54 19.69
C ALA A 90 -16.80 -3.43 18.52
N ALA A 91 -15.52 -3.76 18.43
CA ALA A 91 -15.00 -4.67 17.41
C ALA A 91 -15.51 -6.11 17.59
N ARG A 92 -15.60 -6.59 18.84
CA ARG A 92 -16.16 -7.90 19.16
C ARG A 92 -17.64 -7.99 18.78
N GLU A 93 -18.44 -7.00 19.15
CA GLU A 93 -19.87 -6.94 18.80
C GLU A 93 -20.10 -6.91 17.28
N TYR A 94 -19.21 -6.28 16.54
CA TYR A 94 -19.24 -6.28 15.08
C TYR A 94 -18.98 -7.68 14.51
N ALA A 95 -18.02 -8.43 15.07
CA ALA A 95 -17.78 -9.83 14.71
C ALA A 95 -18.94 -10.74 15.09
N GLU A 96 -19.53 -10.55 16.27
CA GLU A 96 -20.72 -11.28 16.72
C GLU A 96 -21.93 -11.00 15.82
N LYS A 97 -22.11 -9.74 15.40
CA LYS A 97 -23.14 -9.38 14.43
C LYS A 97 -22.93 -10.11 13.11
N PHE A 98 -21.70 -10.15 12.59
CA PHE A 98 -21.38 -10.92 11.40
C PHE A 98 -21.73 -12.40 11.53
N MET A 99 -21.43 -13.03 12.67
CA MET A 99 -21.80 -14.43 12.94
C MET A 99 -23.31 -14.62 12.83
N ARG A 100 -24.09 -13.76 13.50
CA ARG A 100 -25.58 -13.83 13.48
C ARG A 100 -26.14 -13.64 12.08
N ASP A 101 -25.69 -12.61 11.37
CA ASP A 101 -26.20 -12.24 10.05
C ASP A 101 -25.92 -13.33 8.98
N ASN A 102 -24.87 -14.14 9.20
CA ASN A 102 -24.48 -15.24 8.30
C ASN A 102 -24.86 -16.63 8.82
N GLY A 103 -25.65 -16.73 9.90
CA GLY A 103 -26.12 -18.01 10.44
C GLY A 103 -25.01 -18.92 10.94
N ILE A 104 -23.87 -18.36 11.39
CA ILE A 104 -22.71 -19.12 11.88
C ILE A 104 -22.92 -19.40 13.38
N ALA A 105 -23.25 -20.64 13.72
CA ALA A 105 -23.69 -21.03 15.06
C ALA A 105 -22.59 -21.01 16.14
N SER A 106 -21.33 -21.22 15.77
CA SER A 106 -20.21 -21.25 16.72
C SER A 106 -18.85 -21.00 16.01
N THR A 107 -17.82 -20.71 16.80
CA THR A 107 -16.45 -20.54 16.29
C THR A 107 -15.87 -21.81 15.68
N GLY A 108 -16.37 -22.99 16.07
CA GLY A 108 -15.92 -24.27 15.54
C GLY A 108 -16.31 -24.53 14.09
N VAL A 109 -17.36 -23.87 13.59
CA VAL A 109 -17.85 -24.03 12.21
C VAL A 109 -17.47 -22.88 11.28
N ILE A 110 -16.62 -21.94 11.75
CA ILE A 110 -16.10 -20.86 10.90
C ILE A 110 -15.23 -21.44 9.78
N THR A 111 -15.69 -21.25 8.56
CA THR A 111 -14.99 -21.69 7.33
C THR A 111 -13.97 -20.66 6.85
N LYS A 112 -13.09 -21.08 5.92
CA LYS A 112 -12.20 -20.15 5.21
C LYS A 112 -12.99 -19.02 4.52
N LYS A 113 -14.11 -19.36 3.89
CA LYS A 113 -15.00 -18.37 3.25
C LYS A 113 -15.53 -17.35 4.25
N ASN A 114 -15.95 -17.76 5.44
CA ASN A 114 -16.40 -16.83 6.47
C ASN A 114 -15.30 -15.87 6.90
N GLN A 115 -14.05 -16.34 7.01
CA GLN A 115 -12.90 -15.48 7.30
C GLN A 115 -12.67 -14.44 6.20
N GLU A 116 -12.72 -14.85 4.94
CA GLU A 116 -12.57 -13.93 3.79
C GLU A 116 -13.71 -12.92 3.72
N ASP A 117 -14.95 -13.34 3.92
CA ASP A 117 -16.12 -12.45 3.89
C ASP A 117 -16.07 -11.44 5.05
N PHE A 118 -15.67 -11.87 6.25
CA PHE A 118 -15.47 -10.97 7.39
C PHE A 118 -14.37 -9.94 7.14
N ARG A 119 -13.24 -10.39 6.58
CA ARG A 119 -12.13 -9.50 6.19
C ARG A 119 -12.58 -8.46 5.17
N GLY A 120 -13.31 -8.89 4.14
CA GLY A 120 -13.90 -8.00 3.15
C GLY A 120 -14.83 -6.96 3.76
N MET A 121 -15.67 -7.38 4.74
CA MET A 121 -16.59 -6.48 5.42
C MET A 121 -15.87 -5.44 6.28
N VAL A 122 -14.80 -5.81 6.98
CA VAL A 122 -13.97 -4.85 7.73
C VAL A 122 -13.26 -3.86 6.81
N ALA A 123 -12.73 -4.35 5.68
CA ALA A 123 -12.11 -3.48 4.68
C ALA A 123 -13.13 -2.52 4.06
N ASP A 124 -14.31 -3.01 3.72
CA ASP A 124 -15.41 -2.20 3.17
C ASP A 124 -15.81 -1.08 4.13
N TYR A 125 -15.99 -1.39 5.41
CA TYR A 125 -16.32 -0.41 6.44
C TYR A 125 -15.21 0.65 6.60
N TYR A 126 -13.93 0.21 6.61
CA TYR A 126 -12.79 1.12 6.66
C TYR A 126 -12.79 2.11 5.49
N TYR A 127 -12.86 1.61 4.26
CA TYR A 127 -12.80 2.47 3.09
C TYR A 127 -14.04 3.36 2.97
N GLN A 128 -15.23 2.85 3.28
CA GLN A 128 -16.45 3.64 3.28
C GLN A 128 -16.34 4.84 4.25
N LEU A 129 -15.94 4.58 5.49
CA LEU A 129 -15.82 5.62 6.52
C LEU A 129 -14.77 6.67 6.16
N THR A 130 -13.57 6.22 5.81
CA THR A 130 -12.43 7.12 5.57
C THR A 130 -12.59 7.94 4.29
N THR A 131 -13.07 7.33 3.20
CA THR A 131 -13.31 8.06 1.94
C THR A 131 -14.46 9.05 2.07
N ALA A 132 -15.57 8.66 2.72
CA ALA A 132 -16.68 9.59 2.98
C ALA A 132 -16.21 10.78 3.82
N THR A 133 -15.31 10.57 4.77
CA THR A 133 -14.73 11.64 5.57
C THR A 133 -13.86 12.57 4.72
N VAL A 134 -12.97 12.03 3.87
CA VAL A 134 -12.16 12.86 2.95
C VAL A 134 -13.08 13.69 2.06
N ARG A 135 -14.11 13.10 1.47
CA ARG A 135 -15.03 13.78 0.53
C ARG A 135 -15.88 14.88 1.17
N ARG A 136 -15.99 14.93 2.49
CA ARG A 136 -16.62 16.08 3.19
C ARG A 136 -15.76 17.34 3.10
N TYR A 137 -14.46 17.22 3.12
CA TYR A 137 -13.50 18.33 3.14
C TYR A 137 -12.80 18.57 1.80
N ASP A 138 -12.64 17.53 1.00
CA ASP A 138 -11.98 17.60 -0.29
C ASP A 138 -12.72 16.75 -1.34
N LYS A 139 -13.25 17.44 -2.35
CA LYS A 139 -13.97 16.82 -3.47
C LYS A 139 -13.17 16.81 -4.77
N ALA A 140 -12.02 17.50 -4.79
CA ALA A 140 -11.27 17.76 -6.01
C ALA A 140 -10.10 16.77 -6.22
N HIS A 141 -9.41 16.40 -5.12
CA HIS A 141 -8.22 15.57 -5.22
C HIS A 141 -8.55 14.08 -5.13
N LEU A 142 -7.64 13.24 -5.65
CA LEU A 142 -7.83 11.80 -5.70
C LEU A 142 -7.66 11.14 -4.32
N ILE A 143 -8.38 10.05 -4.11
CA ILE A 143 -8.15 9.13 -3.00
C ILE A 143 -7.38 7.91 -3.54
N LEU A 144 -6.14 7.77 -3.12
CA LEU A 144 -5.13 6.89 -3.70
C LEU A 144 -5.04 5.51 -3.01
N GLY A 145 -6.02 5.15 -2.16
CA GLY A 145 -6.01 3.89 -1.42
C GLY A 145 -5.08 3.89 -0.21
N THR A 146 -4.62 2.71 0.21
CA THR A 146 -3.85 2.48 1.44
C THR A 146 -2.48 1.83 1.19
N ARG A 147 -1.98 1.85 -0.05
CA ARG A 147 -0.68 1.27 -0.39
C ARG A 147 -0.59 -0.19 0.08
N LEU A 148 -1.53 -1.01 -0.40
CA LEU A 148 -1.68 -2.40 0.01
C LEU A 148 -0.36 -3.17 -0.13
N HIS A 149 0.05 -3.82 0.95
CA HIS A 149 1.32 -4.56 1.02
C HIS A 149 1.09 -5.99 1.48
N ASP A 150 2.15 -6.80 1.45
CA ASP A 150 2.16 -8.20 1.87
C ASP A 150 0.94 -8.95 1.33
N TRP A 151 0.26 -9.75 2.13
CA TRP A 151 -0.90 -10.55 1.72
C TRP A 151 -2.17 -9.72 1.49
N SER A 152 -2.22 -8.50 2.00
CA SER A 152 -3.37 -7.59 1.77
C SER A 152 -3.56 -7.27 0.29
N LYS A 153 -2.47 -7.13 -0.50
CA LYS A 153 -2.57 -6.88 -1.94
C LYS A 153 -3.00 -8.11 -2.77
N TYR A 154 -2.84 -9.32 -2.21
CA TYR A 154 -3.29 -10.57 -2.83
C TYR A 154 -4.69 -11.00 -2.37
N ASN A 155 -5.33 -10.22 -1.51
CA ASN A 155 -6.66 -10.55 -1.02
C ASN A 155 -7.74 -9.88 -1.86
N GLN A 156 -8.51 -10.67 -2.62
CA GLN A 156 -9.56 -10.19 -3.52
C GLN A 156 -10.53 -9.24 -2.82
N LYS A 157 -11.07 -9.63 -1.66
CA LYS A 157 -12.10 -8.84 -0.95
C LYS A 157 -11.57 -7.49 -0.48
N VAL A 158 -10.31 -7.41 -0.08
CA VAL A 158 -9.66 -6.16 0.34
C VAL A 158 -9.43 -5.25 -0.87
N VAL A 159 -8.94 -5.80 -1.99
CA VAL A 159 -8.72 -5.03 -3.22
C VAL A 159 -10.04 -4.51 -3.78
N GLU A 160 -11.08 -5.36 -3.85
CA GLU A 160 -12.42 -4.96 -4.30
C GLU A 160 -13.03 -3.86 -3.42
N ALA A 161 -12.84 -3.92 -2.10
CA ALA A 161 -13.30 -2.88 -1.18
C ALA A 161 -12.55 -1.55 -1.44
N CYS A 162 -11.22 -1.59 -1.58
CA CYS A 162 -10.43 -0.42 -1.97
C CYS A 162 -10.92 0.19 -3.29
N ALA A 163 -11.09 -0.63 -4.33
CA ALA A 163 -11.52 -0.18 -5.65
C ALA A 163 -12.95 0.41 -5.65
N ARG A 164 -13.82 -0.06 -4.76
CA ARG A 164 -15.19 0.45 -4.64
C ARG A 164 -15.25 1.90 -4.20
N TYR A 165 -14.42 2.29 -3.26
CA TYR A 165 -14.51 3.60 -2.59
C TYR A 165 -13.41 4.58 -3.00
N CYS A 166 -12.23 4.10 -3.38
CA CYS A 166 -11.11 4.95 -3.80
C CYS A 166 -11.13 5.23 -5.30
N ASP A 167 -10.40 6.25 -5.74
CA ASP A 167 -10.28 6.60 -7.16
C ASP A 167 -9.34 5.65 -7.90
N LEU A 168 -8.38 5.08 -7.19
CA LEU A 168 -7.49 4.02 -7.67
C LEU A 168 -7.06 3.09 -6.51
N VAL A 169 -6.48 1.95 -6.87
CA VAL A 169 -5.86 1.02 -5.93
C VAL A 169 -4.35 1.22 -5.94
N SER A 170 -3.74 1.49 -4.79
CA SER A 170 -2.28 1.56 -4.65
C SER A 170 -1.72 0.31 -3.97
N VAL A 171 -0.58 -0.17 -4.46
CA VAL A 171 0.11 -1.35 -3.93
C VAL A 171 1.60 -1.09 -3.75
N ASN A 172 2.17 -1.54 -2.62
CA ASN A 172 3.61 -1.63 -2.41
C ASN A 172 4.07 -3.02 -2.85
N TYR A 173 5.02 -3.09 -3.79
CA TYR A 173 5.38 -4.34 -4.44
C TYR A 173 6.88 -4.61 -4.40
N TYR A 174 7.28 -5.54 -3.55
CA TYR A 174 8.68 -5.86 -3.28
C TYR A 174 9.04 -7.32 -3.58
N ALA A 175 10.32 -7.63 -3.51
CA ALA A 175 10.88 -8.98 -3.57
C ALA A 175 10.55 -9.75 -4.87
N ARG A 176 10.42 -9.06 -5.99
CA ARG A 176 10.25 -9.63 -7.33
C ARG A 176 11.01 -8.80 -8.35
N TRP A 177 11.59 -9.47 -9.34
CA TRP A 177 12.26 -8.80 -10.47
C TRP A 177 11.28 -8.07 -11.37
N GLN A 178 10.06 -8.59 -11.47
CA GLN A 178 8.93 -7.95 -12.14
C GLN A 178 7.62 -8.36 -11.44
N PRO A 179 6.54 -7.61 -11.58
CA PRO A 179 5.24 -8.04 -11.08
C PRO A 179 4.80 -9.36 -11.71
N GLU A 180 4.32 -10.26 -10.87
CA GLU A 180 3.86 -11.60 -11.28
C GLU A 180 2.65 -11.51 -12.21
N ALA A 181 2.61 -12.33 -13.27
CA ALA A 181 1.53 -12.31 -14.26
C ALA A 181 0.14 -12.54 -13.63
N ASP A 182 0.06 -13.54 -12.74
CA ASP A 182 -1.20 -13.89 -12.05
C ASP A 182 -1.66 -12.76 -11.11
N PHE A 183 -0.72 -12.09 -10.43
CA PHE A 183 -1.04 -10.93 -9.61
C PHE A 183 -1.64 -9.80 -10.47
N LEU A 184 -1.02 -9.46 -11.58
CA LEU A 184 -1.50 -8.41 -12.49
C LEU A 184 -2.85 -8.76 -13.11
N ALA A 185 -3.05 -10.02 -13.50
CA ALA A 185 -4.34 -10.50 -14.03
C ALA A 185 -5.45 -10.40 -12.97
N ASN A 186 -5.18 -10.85 -11.75
CA ASN A 186 -6.10 -10.75 -10.63
C ASN A 186 -6.40 -9.29 -10.29
N LEU A 187 -5.39 -8.44 -10.19
CA LEU A 187 -5.56 -7.03 -9.88
C LEU A 187 -6.45 -6.32 -10.92
N LYS A 188 -6.27 -6.64 -12.20
CA LYS A 188 -7.12 -6.12 -13.27
C LYS A 188 -8.59 -6.50 -13.09
N VAL A 189 -8.89 -7.72 -12.67
CA VAL A 189 -10.25 -8.20 -12.40
C VAL A 189 -10.82 -7.53 -11.14
N TRP A 190 -10.07 -7.53 -10.04
CA TRP A 190 -10.53 -7.03 -8.74
C TRP A 190 -10.69 -5.52 -8.69
N CYS A 191 -9.88 -4.78 -9.43
CA CYS A 191 -10.03 -3.32 -9.55
C CYS A 191 -11.23 -2.93 -10.43
N GLY A 192 -11.76 -3.83 -11.27
CA GLY A 192 -12.81 -3.52 -12.21
C GLY A 192 -12.39 -2.39 -13.16
N ALA A 193 -13.19 -1.31 -13.20
CA ALA A 193 -12.89 -0.14 -14.03
C ALA A 193 -11.85 0.83 -13.40
N LYS A 194 -11.39 0.58 -12.18
CA LYS A 194 -10.43 1.47 -11.50
C LYS A 194 -9.00 1.15 -11.93
N PRO A 195 -8.18 2.18 -12.14
CA PRO A 195 -6.74 1.99 -12.35
C PRO A 195 -6.03 1.59 -11.06
N PHE A 196 -4.80 1.11 -11.20
CA PHE A 196 -3.93 0.90 -10.06
C PHE A 196 -2.61 1.67 -10.19
N LEU A 197 -1.93 1.85 -9.06
CA LEU A 197 -0.63 2.50 -8.91
C LEU A 197 0.30 1.59 -8.11
N VAL A 198 1.55 1.40 -8.55
CA VAL A 198 2.59 0.83 -7.68
C VAL A 198 3.22 1.97 -6.89
N SER A 199 2.92 2.03 -5.60
CA SER A 199 3.29 3.15 -4.72
C SER A 199 4.65 2.99 -4.07
N GLU A 200 5.23 1.79 -4.07
CA GLU A 200 6.60 1.52 -3.66
C GLU A 200 7.16 0.29 -4.34
N PHE A 201 8.40 0.38 -4.81
CA PHE A 201 9.23 -0.73 -5.24
C PHE A 201 10.69 -0.29 -5.29
N TYR A 202 11.62 -1.20 -5.08
CA TYR A 202 13.06 -0.98 -5.24
C TYR A 202 13.84 -2.29 -5.26
N ILE A 203 15.10 -2.22 -5.65
CA ILE A 203 16.15 -3.17 -5.32
C ILE A 203 17.42 -2.43 -4.88
N LYS A 204 18.35 -3.12 -4.26
CA LYS A 204 19.61 -2.61 -3.72
C LYS A 204 20.79 -3.04 -4.57
N ALA A 205 21.92 -2.31 -4.51
CA ALA A 205 23.17 -2.71 -5.17
C ALA A 205 24.35 -2.79 -4.18
N GLU A 206 25.28 -3.69 -4.48
CA GLU A 206 26.48 -3.95 -3.67
C GLU A 206 27.54 -2.85 -3.83
N ASP A 207 27.55 -2.15 -4.98
CA ASP A 207 28.54 -1.10 -5.30
C ASP A 207 28.27 0.25 -4.63
N ALA A 208 27.22 0.35 -3.81
CA ALA A 208 26.97 1.53 -3.00
C ALA A 208 27.91 1.56 -1.78
N SER A 209 28.49 2.73 -1.49
CA SER A 209 29.39 2.90 -0.35
C SER A 209 29.26 4.30 0.25
N TYR A 210 29.67 4.42 1.51
CA TYR A 210 29.78 5.67 2.24
C TYR A 210 31.13 5.73 2.94
N GLN A 211 31.90 6.78 2.73
CA GLN A 211 33.26 6.96 3.31
C GLN A 211 34.16 5.73 3.13
N GLY A 212 34.09 5.11 1.94
CA GLY A 212 34.89 3.93 1.62
C GLY A 212 34.42 2.61 2.21
N THR A 213 33.30 2.62 2.95
CA THR A 213 32.69 1.42 3.51
C THR A 213 31.44 1.05 2.68
N GLY A 214 31.39 -0.19 2.19
CA GLY A 214 30.22 -0.72 1.46
C GLY A 214 28.98 -0.77 2.36
N TYR A 215 27.81 -0.60 1.76
CA TYR A 215 26.55 -0.68 2.48
C TYR A 215 26.22 -2.10 2.91
N ALA A 216 25.71 -2.25 4.12
CA ALA A 216 25.34 -3.57 4.65
C ALA A 216 24.10 -4.16 3.97
N ASN A 217 23.17 -3.32 3.50
CA ASN A 217 21.97 -3.71 2.77
C ASN A 217 21.11 -4.78 3.47
N THR A 218 21.07 -4.80 4.80
CA THR A 218 20.48 -5.86 5.61
C THR A 218 18.97 -5.80 5.75
N GLU A 219 18.36 -4.63 5.52
CA GLU A 219 16.93 -4.44 5.67
C GLU A 219 16.18 -4.27 4.34
N GLY A 220 14.87 -4.54 4.42
CA GLY A 220 13.90 -4.31 3.37
C GLY A 220 13.73 -5.48 2.40
N GLY A 221 12.57 -5.50 1.74
CA GLY A 221 12.13 -6.58 0.84
C GLY A 221 12.76 -6.58 -0.55
N GLY A 222 13.63 -5.62 -0.87
CA GLY A 222 14.28 -5.54 -2.18
C GLY A 222 15.46 -6.52 -2.31
N TRP A 223 15.62 -7.10 -3.51
CA TRP A 223 16.78 -7.92 -3.82
C TRP A 223 18.07 -7.09 -3.83
N LEU A 224 19.21 -7.79 -3.80
CA LEU A 224 20.54 -7.22 -3.93
C LEU A 224 21.11 -7.61 -5.30
N VAL A 225 21.56 -6.62 -6.07
CA VAL A 225 22.26 -6.78 -7.35
C VAL A 225 23.67 -6.23 -7.27
N HIS A 226 24.52 -6.50 -8.26
CA HIS A 226 25.92 -6.12 -8.16
C HIS A 226 26.17 -4.62 -8.36
N THR A 227 25.40 -3.95 -9.25
CA THR A 227 25.73 -2.57 -9.65
C THR A 227 24.51 -1.67 -9.74
N GLN A 228 24.74 -0.34 -9.72
CA GLN A 228 23.73 0.67 -10.01
C GLN A 228 23.15 0.54 -11.43
N LYS A 229 23.93 0.00 -12.37
CA LYS A 229 23.43 -0.33 -13.71
C LYS A 229 22.35 -1.41 -13.63
N ASN A 230 22.57 -2.48 -12.88
CA ASN A 230 21.58 -3.54 -12.71
C ASN A 230 20.31 -3.04 -12.00
N ARG A 231 20.42 -2.04 -11.11
CA ARG A 231 19.25 -1.36 -10.55
C ARG A 231 18.46 -0.64 -11.65
N GLY A 232 19.14 -0.01 -12.59
CA GLY A 232 18.53 0.64 -13.74
C GLY A 232 17.81 -0.34 -14.66
N GLU A 233 18.44 -1.47 -14.97
CA GLU A 233 17.87 -2.56 -15.77
C GLU A 233 16.63 -3.17 -15.08
N PHE A 234 16.68 -3.35 -13.77
CA PHE A 234 15.52 -3.76 -12.98
C PHE A 234 14.38 -2.74 -13.10
N TYR A 235 14.66 -1.44 -12.91
CA TYR A 235 13.65 -0.40 -13.00
C TYR A 235 12.93 -0.43 -14.34
N GLN A 236 13.69 -0.51 -15.45
CA GLN A 236 13.12 -0.58 -16.79
C GLN A 236 12.26 -1.84 -16.98
N ASN A 237 12.78 -3.01 -16.61
CA ASN A 237 12.04 -4.27 -16.73
C ASN A 237 10.74 -4.25 -15.92
N PHE A 238 10.79 -3.78 -14.67
CA PHE A 238 9.65 -3.70 -13.78
C PHE A 238 8.57 -2.77 -14.33
N CYS A 239 8.96 -1.56 -14.75
CA CYS A 239 8.03 -0.55 -15.25
C CYS A 239 7.44 -0.90 -16.62
N LEU A 240 8.21 -1.53 -17.52
CA LEU A 240 7.69 -2.04 -18.79
C LEU A 240 6.58 -3.07 -18.55
N ARG A 241 6.78 -3.96 -17.58
CA ARG A 241 5.75 -4.94 -17.21
C ARG A 241 4.48 -4.28 -16.67
N LEU A 242 4.59 -3.15 -15.97
CA LEU A 242 3.43 -2.38 -15.53
C LEU A 242 2.70 -1.72 -16.69
N LEU A 243 3.42 -1.13 -17.66
CA LEU A 243 2.85 -0.52 -18.87
C LEU A 243 2.05 -1.51 -19.71
N GLU A 244 2.51 -2.76 -19.82
CA GLU A 244 1.80 -3.83 -20.54
C GLU A 244 0.39 -4.08 -20.01
N THR A 245 0.10 -3.77 -18.75
CA THR A 245 -1.21 -3.99 -18.13
C THR A 245 -2.29 -3.03 -18.62
N ARG A 246 -1.91 -1.82 -19.07
CA ARG A 246 -2.75 -0.69 -19.53
C ARG A 246 -3.69 -0.11 -18.50
N ASN A 247 -3.76 -0.67 -17.32
CA ASN A 247 -4.54 -0.13 -16.19
C ASN A 247 -3.65 0.35 -15.03
N CYS A 248 -2.31 0.24 -15.15
CA CYS A 248 -1.37 0.91 -14.28
C CYS A 248 -1.19 2.37 -14.70
N VAL A 249 -1.51 3.31 -13.82
CA VAL A 249 -1.43 4.76 -14.10
C VAL A 249 -0.17 5.42 -13.57
N GLY A 250 0.72 4.66 -12.93
CA GLY A 250 1.99 5.18 -12.46
C GLY A 250 2.71 4.26 -11.48
N TRP A 251 3.90 4.70 -11.12
CA TRP A 251 4.75 4.04 -10.13
C TRP A 251 5.60 5.04 -9.38
N VAL A 252 5.98 4.71 -8.14
CA VAL A 252 6.84 5.51 -7.28
C VAL A 252 7.97 4.65 -6.77
N HIS A 253 9.20 5.00 -7.12
CA HIS A 253 10.38 4.33 -6.59
C HIS A 253 10.59 4.67 -5.12
N PHE A 254 10.88 3.70 -4.28
CA PHE A 254 11.25 3.86 -2.89
C PHE A 254 12.76 3.66 -2.74
N GLU A 255 13.58 4.69 -2.44
CA GLU A 255 13.13 6.02 -2.01
C GLU A 255 13.99 7.14 -2.66
N TYR A 256 13.96 8.38 -2.16
CA TYR A 256 14.74 9.47 -2.75
C TYR A 256 16.23 9.36 -2.43
N ASN A 257 16.58 9.29 -1.16
CA ASN A 257 17.98 9.15 -0.70
C ASN A 257 18.19 7.86 0.07
N ASP A 258 19.41 7.34 0.00
CA ASP A 258 19.83 6.27 0.87
C ASP A 258 19.76 6.69 2.34
N GLY A 259 19.56 5.73 3.21
CA GLY A 259 19.45 5.95 4.65
C GLY A 259 20.06 4.82 5.45
N TYR A 260 19.97 4.97 6.77
CA TYR A 260 20.32 3.93 7.72
C TYR A 260 19.09 3.11 8.09
N ASP A 261 19.28 1.80 8.23
CA ASP A 261 18.27 0.89 8.74
C ASP A 261 18.10 1.05 10.27
N SER A 262 17.16 0.30 10.85
CA SER A 262 16.86 0.33 12.28
C SER A 262 18.07 -0.05 13.17
N ASN A 263 19.06 -0.73 12.60
CA ASN A 263 20.29 -1.15 13.27
C ASN A 263 21.46 -0.16 13.02
N GLY A 264 21.19 0.99 12.40
CA GLY A 264 22.20 1.98 12.06
C GLY A 264 23.13 1.57 10.91
N LYS A 265 22.70 0.62 10.05
CA LYS A 265 23.48 0.17 8.89
C LYS A 265 22.93 0.78 7.60
N ALA A 266 23.83 1.24 6.73
CA ALA A 266 23.46 1.86 5.47
C ALA A 266 22.77 0.86 4.50
N SER A 267 21.75 1.33 3.79
CA SER A 267 20.96 0.57 2.82
C SER A 267 20.74 1.37 1.54
N ASN A 268 21.04 0.76 0.38
CA ASN A 268 20.95 1.37 -0.93
C ASN A 268 19.54 1.23 -1.52
N LYS A 269 18.66 2.15 -1.16
CA LYS A 269 17.28 2.24 -1.67
C LYS A 269 17.07 3.50 -2.51
N GLY A 270 17.85 4.53 -2.25
CA GLY A 270 17.72 5.86 -2.83
C GLY A 270 18.09 5.94 -4.31
N VAL A 271 17.65 7.03 -4.93
CA VAL A 271 18.16 7.47 -6.25
C VAL A 271 19.41 8.32 -6.11
N VAL A 272 19.69 8.77 -4.89
CA VAL A 272 20.91 9.44 -4.48
C VAL A 272 21.49 8.77 -3.22
N SER A 273 22.78 8.94 -2.99
CA SER A 273 23.47 8.41 -1.82
C SER A 273 23.06 9.11 -0.52
N ILE A 274 23.61 8.66 0.62
CA ILE A 274 23.46 9.34 1.92
C ILE A 274 23.99 10.78 1.85
N GLU A 275 25.02 11.05 1.02
CA GLU A 275 25.59 12.38 0.78
C GLU A 275 24.85 13.19 -0.31
N TYR A 276 23.70 12.68 -0.76
CA TYR A 276 22.89 13.24 -1.84
C TYR A 276 23.58 13.26 -3.23
N GLU A 277 24.62 12.43 -3.41
CA GLU A 277 25.25 12.24 -4.70
C GLU A 277 24.41 11.31 -5.59
N PRO A 278 24.11 11.71 -6.85
CA PRO A 278 23.23 10.94 -7.72
C PRO A 278 23.89 9.64 -8.20
N TYR A 279 23.14 8.57 -8.25
CA TYR A 279 23.53 7.32 -8.90
C TYR A 279 23.30 7.42 -10.42
N GLU A 280 24.22 8.09 -11.13
CA GLU A 280 24.03 8.44 -12.54
C GLU A 280 23.72 7.25 -13.44
N SER A 281 24.35 6.11 -13.23
CA SER A 281 24.06 4.89 -14.01
C SER A 281 22.62 4.41 -13.79
N PHE A 282 22.12 4.44 -12.58
CA PHE A 282 20.72 4.12 -12.26
C PHE A 282 19.77 5.18 -12.85
N LEU A 283 20.03 6.45 -12.60
CA LEU A 283 19.19 7.57 -13.04
C LEU A 283 19.12 7.69 -14.56
N SER A 284 20.16 7.34 -15.30
CA SER A 284 20.14 7.33 -16.77
C SER A 284 19.09 6.35 -17.32
N HIS A 285 19.00 5.14 -16.75
CA HIS A 285 17.98 4.15 -17.12
C HIS A 285 16.56 4.60 -16.76
N MET A 286 16.40 5.18 -15.55
CA MET A 286 15.11 5.75 -15.13
C MET A 286 14.66 6.87 -16.11
N ARG A 287 15.57 7.79 -16.42
CA ARG A 287 15.30 8.92 -17.34
C ARG A 287 14.92 8.43 -18.73
N GLN A 288 15.66 7.45 -19.27
CA GLN A 288 15.38 6.86 -20.58
C GLN A 288 13.96 6.30 -20.64
N LEU A 289 13.57 5.47 -19.67
CA LEU A 289 12.22 4.91 -19.63
C LEU A 289 11.17 6.01 -19.45
N ASN A 290 11.35 6.89 -18.46
CA ASN A 290 10.35 7.89 -18.09
C ASN A 290 10.07 8.89 -19.22
N LEU A 291 11.08 9.24 -20.03
CA LEU A 291 10.89 10.07 -21.21
C LEU A 291 10.20 9.34 -22.37
N SER A 292 10.23 8.01 -22.36
CA SER A 292 9.63 7.17 -23.42
C SER A 292 8.21 6.69 -23.07
N VAL A 293 7.68 7.00 -21.88
CA VAL A 293 6.43 6.43 -21.38
C VAL A 293 5.26 6.60 -22.33
N HIS A 294 5.06 7.81 -22.89
CA HIS A 294 3.95 8.07 -23.81
C HIS A 294 4.06 7.25 -25.11
N SER A 295 5.25 7.18 -25.70
CA SER A 295 5.48 6.36 -26.89
C SER A 295 5.31 4.86 -26.62
N LEU A 296 5.65 4.41 -25.41
CA LEU A 296 5.44 3.02 -24.97
C LEU A 296 3.95 2.72 -24.76
N ILE A 297 3.19 3.65 -24.22
CA ILE A 297 1.73 3.53 -24.11
C ILE A 297 1.11 3.35 -25.49
N ASP A 298 1.43 4.24 -26.43
CA ASP A 298 0.96 4.16 -27.80
C ASP A 298 1.28 2.80 -28.46
N TYR A 299 2.51 2.30 -28.24
CA TYR A 299 2.94 1.00 -28.74
C TYR A 299 2.11 -0.17 -28.18
N TYR A 300 1.87 -0.16 -26.87
CA TYR A 300 1.06 -1.22 -26.24
C TYR A 300 -0.41 -1.14 -26.64
N ASP A 301 -0.94 0.05 -26.87
CA ASP A 301 -2.33 0.24 -27.30
C ASP A 301 -2.54 -0.27 -28.74
N ILE A 302 -1.62 0.00 -29.66
CA ILE A 302 -1.67 -0.49 -31.05
C ILE A 302 -1.58 -2.03 -31.09
N LYS A 303 -0.68 -2.67 -30.34
CA LYS A 303 -0.56 -4.12 -30.29
C LYS A 303 -1.83 -4.87 -29.86
N SER A 304 -2.77 -4.19 -29.25
CA SER A 304 -4.01 -4.82 -28.78
C SER A 304 -5.09 -4.91 -29.83
N VAL A 305 -4.95 -4.20 -30.92
CA VAL A 305 -5.94 -4.12 -32.01
C VAL A 305 -5.60 -5.16 -33.10
N GLN A 306 -4.42 -5.76 -33.03
CA GLN A 306 -3.99 -6.87 -33.90
C GLN A 306 -4.17 -8.24 -33.19
#